data_d8da096a9dd10400e2f38b3ae9ef5865
#
_entry.id   d8da096a9dd10400e2f38b3ae9ef5865
#
_cell.length_a   1.000
_cell.length_b   1.000
_cell.length_c   1.000
_cell.angle_alpha   90.00
_cell.angle_beta   90.00
_cell.angle_gamma   90.00
#
_symmetry.space_group_name_H-M   'P 1'
#
loop_
_entity.id
_entity.type
_entity.pdbx_description
1 polymer ?
#
loop_
_entity_poly.entity_id
_entity_poly.type
_entity_poly.pdbx_seq_one_letter_code
_entity_poly.pdbx_strand_id
1 'polypeptide(L)'
;MYRRGPLVTIERANESVIAVESDDGFWRNKEGEALHVSASDLERHAYCPLSWSLARDGKTGRGEAISAGREKHAEIHQKVSGFKQKQNELKRALVIWSWWFAIIIIFISDAIIFMTISNTRAPEDVARYLTILAIVWLFLGLIAVYLPWRKWLDIPIQRTNEFDELKNLDDTILPNTFQPYGFIGGWGQGGRVEAGLLMGATIFGLHAIGLTWAADKEQAGFILVSMAMLWTLLASWQLQRALLADNALEVARMEAGIEADVEVTYSDDESKAGLLVDGFTGLRGRPDQIVIVDGEFIPVEQKTGKIPKSPHKSHKMQLLAYLHLVESTTDRKPPYGVLRYGSENLHSIDWNDSNKHSLFSAIKEIQRLMTEGGAERNHNRKGKCESCSRRYACDSSLV
;
A
#
# COMPACT_ATOMS: atom_id res chain seq x y z
N MET A 1 4.55 -0.29 -28.80
CA MET A 1 4.61 -1.65 -29.36
C MET A 1 4.96 -2.60 -28.21
N TYR A 2 3.95 -3.05 -27.46
CA TYR A 2 4.13 -3.93 -26.29
C TYR A 2 4.26 -5.37 -26.75
N ARG A 3 5.41 -6.00 -26.53
CA ARG A 3 5.59 -7.45 -26.70
C ARG A 3 4.86 -8.15 -25.55
N ARG A 4 3.78 -8.87 -25.87
CA ARG A 4 3.18 -9.87 -24.97
C ARG A 4 4.23 -10.96 -24.74
N GLY A 5 4.63 -11.17 -23.48
CA GLY A 5 5.38 -12.35 -23.08
C GLY A 5 4.57 -13.62 -23.31
N PRO A 6 5.23 -14.80 -23.41
CA PRO A 6 4.54 -16.04 -23.70
C PRO A 6 3.53 -16.36 -22.60
N LEU A 7 2.28 -16.65 -23.01
CA LEU A 7 1.27 -17.30 -22.20
C LEU A 7 1.85 -18.65 -21.74
N VAL A 8 2.14 -18.77 -20.46
CA VAL A 8 2.43 -20.06 -19.84
C VAL A 8 1.11 -20.84 -19.85
N THR A 9 0.94 -21.70 -20.83
CA THR A 9 -0.12 -22.69 -20.88
C THR A 9 0.16 -23.69 -19.76
N ILE A 10 -0.56 -23.58 -18.65
CA ILE A 10 -0.52 -24.61 -17.60
C ILE A 10 -1.35 -25.77 -18.15
N GLU A 11 -0.71 -26.72 -18.79
CA GLU A 11 -1.26 -28.06 -18.99
C GLU A 11 -1.38 -28.71 -17.60
N ARG A 12 -2.56 -28.66 -17.02
CA ARG A 12 -2.92 -29.52 -15.89
C ARG A 12 -3.58 -30.75 -16.43
N ALA A 13 -2.78 -31.72 -16.80
CA ALA A 13 -3.20 -33.11 -16.80
C ALA A 13 -3.50 -33.54 -15.35
N ASN A 14 -4.46 -34.41 -15.16
CA ASN A 14 -4.85 -35.09 -13.92
C ASN A 14 -3.66 -35.86 -13.29
N GLU A 15 -2.66 -35.17 -12.78
CA GLU A 15 -1.70 -35.78 -11.87
C GLU A 15 -2.26 -35.63 -10.45
N SER A 16 -2.61 -36.74 -9.84
CA SER A 16 -2.86 -36.84 -8.42
C SER A 16 -1.64 -36.21 -7.70
N VAL A 17 -1.87 -35.15 -6.96
CA VAL A 17 -0.81 -34.49 -6.20
C VAL A 17 -0.30 -35.52 -5.18
N ILE A 18 0.93 -36.00 -5.34
CA ILE A 18 1.52 -36.95 -4.40
C ILE A 18 1.93 -36.15 -3.16
N ALA A 19 1.14 -36.26 -2.10
CA ALA A 19 1.41 -35.64 -0.82
C ALA A 19 1.07 -36.60 0.31
N VAL A 20 1.64 -36.38 1.49
CA VAL A 20 1.47 -37.20 2.68
C VAL A 20 0.99 -36.30 3.81
N GLU A 21 0.07 -36.79 4.61
CA GLU A 21 -0.37 -36.12 5.82
C GLU A 21 0.76 -36.14 6.87
N SER A 22 1.10 -34.96 7.39
CA SER A 22 2.09 -34.78 8.44
C SER A 22 1.45 -34.91 9.83
N ASP A 23 2.26 -35.05 10.88
CA ASP A 23 1.81 -35.16 12.28
C ASP A 23 0.93 -33.95 12.73
N ASP A 24 1.13 -32.79 12.14
CA ASP A 24 0.32 -31.58 12.36
C ASP A 24 -1.04 -31.60 11.61
N GLY A 25 -1.27 -32.63 10.79
CA GLY A 25 -2.46 -32.86 9.98
C GLY A 25 -2.54 -32.02 8.71
N PHE A 26 -1.47 -31.31 8.32
CA PHE A 26 -1.38 -30.67 7.01
C PHE A 26 -0.73 -31.64 6.00
N TRP A 27 -1.15 -31.53 4.75
CA TRP A 27 -0.61 -32.37 3.67
C TRP A 27 0.59 -31.69 3.00
N ARG A 28 1.69 -32.43 2.89
CA ARG A 28 2.95 -31.92 2.37
C ARG A 28 3.40 -32.69 1.13
N ASN A 29 4.01 -31.98 0.20
CA ASN A 29 4.63 -32.56 -0.99
C ASN A 29 5.92 -33.34 -0.62
N LYS A 30 6.60 -33.90 -1.60
CA LYS A 30 7.86 -34.65 -1.41
C LYS A 30 9.01 -33.77 -0.88
N GLU A 31 8.95 -32.47 -1.12
CA GLU A 31 9.89 -31.47 -0.68
C GLU A 31 9.62 -31.02 0.77
N GLY A 32 8.55 -31.50 1.41
CA GLY A 32 8.15 -31.15 2.76
C GLY A 32 7.33 -29.83 2.85
N GLU A 33 6.96 -29.24 1.73
CA GLU A 33 6.17 -28.01 1.68
C GLU A 33 4.67 -28.35 1.77
N ALA A 34 3.92 -27.54 2.53
CA ALA A 34 2.48 -27.71 2.65
C ALA A 34 1.77 -27.44 1.29
N LEU A 35 0.77 -28.24 0.98
CA LEU A 35 -0.02 -28.03 -0.24
C LEU A 35 -0.69 -26.66 -0.23
N HIS A 36 -0.56 -25.93 -1.31
CA HIS A 36 -1.08 -24.58 -1.41
C HIS A 36 -2.59 -24.51 -1.49
N VAL A 37 -3.20 -23.79 -0.55
CA VAL A 37 -4.62 -23.47 -0.51
C VAL A 37 -4.81 -21.97 -0.61
N SER A 38 -5.60 -21.48 -1.55
CA SER A 38 -5.91 -20.06 -1.64
C SER A 38 -7.11 -19.66 -0.77
N ALA A 39 -7.15 -18.41 -0.33
CA ALA A 39 -8.33 -17.85 0.35
C ALA A 39 -9.62 -18.02 -0.49
N SER A 40 -9.51 -17.93 -1.82
CA SER A 40 -10.62 -18.21 -2.75
C SER A 40 -11.02 -19.70 -2.80
N ASP A 41 -10.08 -20.61 -2.57
CA ASP A 41 -10.42 -22.04 -2.46
C ASP A 41 -11.25 -22.30 -1.21
N LEU A 42 -10.89 -21.69 -0.08
CA LEU A 42 -11.64 -21.76 1.17
C LEU A 42 -13.05 -21.17 1.01
N GLU A 43 -13.21 -20.05 0.34
CA GLU A 43 -14.52 -19.46 0.05
C GLU A 43 -15.39 -20.44 -0.77
N ARG A 44 -14.84 -20.95 -1.87
CA ARG A 44 -15.55 -21.89 -2.77
C ARG A 44 -15.88 -23.20 -2.10
N HIS A 45 -14.94 -23.77 -1.35
CA HIS A 45 -15.15 -25.00 -0.60
C HIS A 45 -16.23 -24.83 0.48
N ALA A 46 -16.21 -23.74 1.23
CA ALA A 46 -17.24 -23.43 2.22
C ALA A 46 -18.63 -23.19 1.59
N TYR A 47 -18.66 -22.68 0.35
CA TYR A 47 -19.89 -22.61 -0.44
C TYR A 47 -20.36 -24.01 -0.83
N CYS A 48 -19.54 -24.81 -1.50
CA CYS A 48 -19.81 -26.19 -1.89
C CYS A 48 -18.52 -26.92 -2.30
N PRO A 49 -18.08 -27.96 -1.61
CA PRO A 49 -16.87 -28.70 -1.94
C PRO A 49 -16.84 -29.23 -3.38
N LEU A 50 -17.97 -29.74 -3.89
CA LEU A 50 -18.07 -30.19 -5.28
C LEU A 50 -17.88 -29.02 -6.28
N SER A 51 -18.44 -27.83 -6.01
CA SER A 51 -18.23 -26.64 -6.85
C SER A 51 -16.76 -26.17 -6.81
N TRP A 52 -16.08 -26.34 -5.69
CA TRP A 52 -14.66 -26.09 -5.56
C TRP A 52 -13.84 -27.08 -6.40
N SER A 53 -14.13 -28.38 -6.32
CA SER A 53 -13.45 -29.41 -7.13
C SER A 53 -13.61 -29.12 -8.63
N LEU A 54 -14.84 -28.86 -9.09
CA LEU A 54 -15.09 -28.46 -10.47
C LEU A 54 -14.27 -27.23 -10.92
N ALA A 55 -14.02 -26.28 -10.01
CA ALA A 55 -13.16 -25.15 -10.31
C ALA A 55 -11.71 -25.56 -10.51
N ARG A 56 -11.22 -26.50 -9.74
CA ARG A 56 -9.86 -27.06 -9.88
C ARG A 56 -9.71 -27.86 -11.16
N ASP A 57 -10.76 -28.56 -11.60
CA ASP A 57 -10.81 -29.29 -12.88
C ASP A 57 -10.97 -28.36 -14.09
N GLY A 58 -10.75 -27.05 -13.91
CA GLY A 58 -10.77 -26.05 -14.98
C GLY A 58 -12.16 -25.63 -15.44
N LYS A 59 -13.24 -26.05 -14.75
CA LYS A 59 -14.59 -25.58 -15.05
C LYS A 59 -14.77 -24.14 -14.58
N THR A 60 -14.72 -23.19 -15.50
CA THR A 60 -14.86 -21.76 -15.22
C THR A 60 -16.27 -21.42 -14.74
N GLY A 61 -16.38 -20.46 -13.81
CA GLY A 61 -17.68 -19.94 -13.42
C GLY A 61 -18.33 -19.17 -14.57
N ARG A 62 -19.65 -19.35 -14.77
CA ARG A 62 -20.46 -18.64 -15.78
C ARG A 62 -21.63 -17.93 -15.11
N GLY A 63 -22.05 -16.80 -15.65
CA GLY A 63 -23.24 -16.05 -15.20
C GLY A 63 -23.01 -14.54 -15.12
N GLU A 64 -24.05 -13.76 -15.32
CA GLU A 64 -24.04 -12.30 -15.27
C GLU A 64 -23.57 -11.75 -13.92
N ALA A 65 -23.85 -12.45 -12.82
CA ALA A 65 -23.41 -12.04 -11.49
C ALA A 65 -21.87 -11.99 -11.34
N ILE A 66 -21.13 -12.83 -12.10
CA ILE A 66 -19.67 -12.82 -12.07
C ILE A 66 -19.11 -11.62 -12.85
N SER A 67 -19.67 -11.31 -14.03
CA SER A 67 -19.25 -10.16 -14.83
C SER A 67 -19.56 -8.84 -14.09
N ALA A 68 -20.78 -8.71 -13.56
CA ALA A 68 -21.18 -7.56 -12.75
C ALA A 68 -20.34 -7.41 -11.48
N GLY A 69 -19.97 -8.53 -10.84
CA GLY A 69 -19.06 -8.51 -9.68
C GLY A 69 -17.68 -7.98 -10.02
N ARG A 70 -17.08 -8.43 -11.13
CA ARG A 70 -15.77 -7.94 -11.59
C ARG A 70 -15.78 -6.46 -11.93
N GLU A 71 -16.83 -6.00 -12.64
CA GLU A 71 -16.97 -4.59 -13.00
C GLU A 71 -17.04 -3.71 -11.74
N LYS A 72 -17.84 -4.13 -10.76
CA LYS A 72 -17.98 -3.39 -9.50
C LYS A 72 -16.71 -3.43 -8.64
N HIS A 73 -15.97 -4.53 -8.63
CA HIS A 73 -14.64 -4.56 -8.01
C HIS A 73 -13.70 -3.57 -8.70
N ALA A 74 -13.64 -3.57 -10.03
CA ALA A 74 -12.81 -2.62 -10.76
C ALA A 74 -13.18 -1.14 -10.45
N GLU A 75 -14.48 -0.83 -10.33
CA GLU A 75 -14.94 0.51 -9.92
C GLU A 75 -14.45 0.89 -8.51
N ILE A 76 -14.58 -0.03 -7.54
CA ILE A 76 -14.13 0.20 -6.16
C ILE A 76 -12.61 0.41 -6.12
N HIS A 77 -11.86 -0.43 -6.81
CA HIS A 77 -10.42 -0.30 -6.94
C HIS A 77 -10.02 1.06 -7.51
N GLN A 78 -10.70 1.51 -8.56
CA GLN A 78 -10.44 2.83 -9.15
C GLN A 78 -10.66 3.96 -8.14
N LYS A 79 -11.69 3.88 -7.29
CA LYS A 79 -11.96 4.88 -6.25
C LYS A 79 -10.89 4.88 -5.16
N VAL A 80 -10.46 3.71 -4.67
CA VAL A 80 -9.40 3.58 -3.67
C VAL A 80 -8.05 4.07 -4.22
N SER A 81 -7.72 3.70 -5.46
CA SER A 81 -6.52 4.18 -6.14
C SER A 81 -6.55 5.71 -6.31
N GLY A 82 -7.69 6.27 -6.70
CA GLY A 82 -7.91 7.71 -6.77
C GLY A 82 -7.69 8.41 -5.42
N PHE A 83 -8.20 7.84 -4.33
CA PHE A 83 -7.96 8.34 -2.98
C PHE A 83 -6.47 8.35 -2.62
N LYS A 84 -5.75 7.23 -2.81
CA LYS A 84 -4.31 7.15 -2.56
C LYS A 84 -3.51 8.16 -3.38
N GLN A 85 -3.87 8.35 -4.65
CA GLN A 85 -3.24 9.36 -5.48
C GLN A 85 -3.43 10.77 -4.91
N LYS A 86 -4.65 11.13 -4.50
CA LYS A 86 -4.95 12.43 -3.87
C LYS A 86 -4.24 12.62 -2.54
N GLN A 87 -4.13 11.58 -1.73
CA GLN A 87 -3.36 11.61 -0.49
C GLN A 87 -1.87 11.91 -0.76
N ASN A 88 -1.29 11.28 -1.77
CA ASN A 88 0.10 11.54 -2.15
C ASN A 88 0.29 12.97 -2.72
N GLU A 89 -0.67 13.47 -3.49
CA GLU A 89 -0.68 14.85 -4.00
C GLU A 89 -0.69 15.86 -2.84
N LEU A 90 -1.55 15.65 -1.84
CA LEU A 90 -1.61 16.49 -0.64
C LEU A 90 -0.31 16.43 0.16
N LYS A 91 0.21 15.23 0.46
CA LYS A 91 1.49 15.08 1.17
C LYS A 91 2.63 15.83 0.47
N ARG A 92 2.71 15.73 -0.86
CA ARG A 92 3.71 16.48 -1.67
C ARG A 92 3.49 17.98 -1.58
N ALA A 93 2.26 18.45 -1.72
CA ALA A 93 1.94 19.87 -1.66
C ALA A 93 2.29 20.48 -0.30
N LEU A 94 2.01 19.79 0.80
CA LEU A 94 2.35 20.21 2.17
C LEU A 94 3.86 20.24 2.40
N VAL A 95 4.60 19.25 1.91
CA VAL A 95 6.08 19.25 2.00
C VAL A 95 6.66 20.45 1.25
N ILE A 96 6.24 20.67 0.01
CA ILE A 96 6.72 21.81 -0.80
C ILE A 96 6.38 23.12 -0.09
N TRP A 97 5.17 23.28 0.42
CA TRP A 97 4.75 24.49 1.13
C TRP A 97 5.58 24.73 2.39
N SER A 98 5.88 23.71 3.18
CA SER A 98 6.69 23.83 4.41
C SER A 98 8.12 24.30 4.09
N TRP A 99 8.73 23.84 3.01
CA TRP A 99 10.04 24.30 2.54
C TRP A 99 10.01 25.78 2.13
N TRP A 100 8.98 26.19 1.39
CA TRP A 100 8.84 27.57 0.97
C TRP A 100 8.63 28.50 2.15
N PHE A 101 7.86 28.08 3.14
CA PHE A 101 7.67 28.82 4.38
C PHE A 101 8.98 28.97 5.17
N ALA A 102 9.79 27.92 5.24
CA ALA A 102 11.11 27.99 5.88
C ALA A 102 12.04 29.01 5.20
N ILE A 103 12.01 29.11 3.87
CA ILE A 103 12.78 30.12 3.12
C ILE A 103 12.37 31.54 3.55
N ILE A 104 11.07 31.81 3.66
CA ILE A 104 10.55 33.11 4.10
C ILE A 104 11.07 33.48 5.48
N ILE A 105 10.98 32.54 6.44
CA ILE A 105 11.47 32.75 7.81
C ILE A 105 12.95 33.08 7.81
N ILE A 106 13.76 32.37 7.03
CA ILE A 106 15.21 32.60 6.96
C ILE A 106 15.50 33.99 6.39
N PHE A 107 14.86 34.40 5.29
CA PHE A 107 15.06 35.75 4.72
C PHE A 107 14.68 36.86 5.70
N ILE A 108 13.56 36.71 6.43
CA ILE A 108 13.13 37.70 7.44
C ILE A 108 14.11 37.73 8.60
N SER A 109 14.55 36.57 9.10
CA SER A 109 15.53 36.50 10.19
C SER A 109 16.84 37.15 9.83
N ASP A 110 17.36 36.91 8.63
CA ASP A 110 18.58 37.48 8.15
C ASP A 110 18.46 39.02 7.93
N ALA A 111 17.30 39.48 7.44
CA ALA A 111 17.04 40.92 7.32
C ALA A 111 17.09 41.60 8.71
N ILE A 112 16.47 41.00 9.73
CA ILE A 112 16.50 41.51 11.11
C ILE A 112 17.94 41.52 11.65
N ILE A 113 18.70 40.46 11.40
CA ILE A 113 20.10 40.35 11.82
C ILE A 113 20.94 41.44 11.15
N PHE A 114 20.81 41.65 9.85
CA PHE A 114 21.54 42.73 9.13
C PHE A 114 21.18 44.11 9.64
N MET A 115 19.92 44.37 9.99
CA MET A 115 19.47 45.66 10.50
C MET A 115 19.91 45.92 11.96
N THR A 116 20.08 44.87 12.76
CA THR A 116 20.33 44.99 14.22
C THR A 116 21.80 44.87 14.61
N ILE A 117 22.62 44.12 13.86
CA ILE A 117 24.01 43.87 14.21
C ILE A 117 24.89 45.06 13.78
N SER A 118 25.74 45.53 14.69
CA SER A 118 26.68 46.63 14.45
C SER A 118 27.83 46.22 13.50
N ASN A 119 28.30 47.21 12.77
CA ASN A 119 29.25 47.34 11.63
C ASN A 119 30.51 46.47 11.58
N THR A 120 30.43 45.18 11.60
CA THR A 120 31.64 44.33 11.57
C THR A 120 31.99 43.74 10.19
N ARG A 121 31.05 43.65 9.24
CA ARG A 121 31.32 43.09 7.89
C ARG A 121 30.43 43.72 6.81
N ALA A 122 31.02 43.91 5.63
CA ALA A 122 30.26 44.37 4.47
C ALA A 122 29.34 43.30 3.91
N PRO A 123 28.16 43.63 3.36
CA PRO A 123 27.26 42.66 2.73
C PRO A 123 27.94 41.81 1.66
N GLU A 124 28.88 42.36 0.91
CA GLU A 124 29.65 41.69 -0.14
C GLU A 124 30.51 40.54 0.39
N ASP A 125 31.15 40.70 1.56
CA ASP A 125 31.96 39.66 2.17
C ASP A 125 31.11 38.50 2.61
N VAL A 126 29.92 38.76 3.20
CA VAL A 126 28.96 37.74 3.56
C VAL A 126 28.43 37.00 2.31
N ALA A 127 28.13 37.72 1.24
CA ALA A 127 27.72 37.17 -0.03
C ALA A 127 28.73 36.16 -0.61
N ARG A 128 30.04 36.51 -0.55
CA ARG A 128 31.12 35.60 -1.01
C ARG A 128 31.16 34.30 -0.20
N TYR A 129 31.05 34.38 1.14
CA TYR A 129 31.00 33.19 1.98
C TYR A 129 29.78 32.33 1.71
N LEU A 130 28.61 32.92 1.56
CA LEU A 130 27.38 32.21 1.23
C LEU A 130 27.44 31.55 -0.16
N THR A 131 28.09 32.19 -1.13
CA THR A 131 28.30 31.60 -2.47
C THR A 131 29.16 30.35 -2.38
N ILE A 132 30.25 30.38 -1.65
CA ILE A 132 31.11 29.19 -1.45
C ILE A 132 30.32 28.08 -0.74
N LEU A 133 29.60 28.43 0.31
CA LEU A 133 28.81 27.50 1.06
C LEU A 133 27.69 26.86 0.19
N ALA A 134 27.03 27.66 -0.64
CA ALA A 134 26.03 27.18 -1.60
C ALA A 134 26.62 26.16 -2.58
N ILE A 135 27.80 26.45 -3.13
CA ILE A 135 28.50 25.53 -4.05
C ILE A 135 28.87 24.23 -3.33
N VAL A 136 29.43 24.31 -2.11
CA VAL A 136 29.80 23.14 -1.33
C VAL A 136 28.57 22.26 -1.04
N TRP A 137 27.47 22.87 -0.59
CA TRP A 137 26.23 22.13 -0.30
C TRP A 137 25.60 21.55 -1.56
N LEU A 138 25.69 22.27 -2.69
CA LEU A 138 25.21 21.74 -3.97
C LEU A 138 26.00 20.48 -4.37
N PHE A 139 27.35 20.53 -4.27
CA PHE A 139 28.19 19.38 -4.56
C PHE A 139 27.90 18.20 -3.63
N LEU A 140 27.81 18.46 -2.32
CA LEU A 140 27.48 17.42 -1.33
C LEU A 140 26.09 16.83 -1.62
N GLY A 141 25.11 17.65 -1.97
CA GLY A 141 23.78 17.22 -2.31
C GLY A 141 23.76 16.34 -3.57
N LEU A 142 24.46 16.74 -4.62
CA LEU A 142 24.58 15.96 -5.84
C LEU A 142 25.29 14.61 -5.60
N ILE A 143 26.39 14.62 -4.85
CA ILE A 143 27.10 13.40 -4.48
C ILE A 143 26.18 12.47 -3.68
N ALA A 144 25.46 13.00 -2.69
CA ALA A 144 24.54 12.22 -1.87
C ALA A 144 23.38 11.62 -2.67
N VAL A 145 22.89 12.30 -3.72
CA VAL A 145 21.85 11.77 -4.61
C VAL A 145 22.35 10.58 -5.42
N TYR A 146 23.59 10.62 -5.89
CA TYR A 146 24.10 9.57 -6.79
C TYR A 146 24.81 8.42 -6.06
N LEU A 147 25.48 8.68 -4.94
CA LEU A 147 26.25 7.67 -4.25
C LEU A 147 25.43 6.90 -3.20
N PRO A 148 25.61 5.58 -3.06
CA PRO A 148 24.92 4.77 -2.07
C PRO A 148 25.54 4.93 -0.66
N TRP A 149 25.71 6.17 -0.22
CA TRP A 149 26.42 6.53 1.02
C TRP A 149 25.79 5.94 2.28
N ARG A 150 24.45 5.74 2.29
CA ARG A 150 23.76 5.10 3.42
C ARG A 150 24.14 3.63 3.54
N LYS A 151 24.33 2.93 2.42
CA LYS A 151 24.82 1.55 2.41
C LYS A 151 26.25 1.48 2.91
N TRP A 152 27.09 2.47 2.60
CA TRP A 152 28.48 2.51 3.07
C TRP A 152 28.60 2.80 4.56
N LEU A 153 27.68 3.59 5.12
CA LEU A 153 27.63 3.93 6.54
C LEU A 153 26.75 3.00 7.37
N ASP A 154 26.23 1.93 6.75
CA ASP A 154 25.29 0.97 7.38
C ASP A 154 24.11 1.64 8.09
N ILE A 155 23.63 2.75 7.51
CA ILE A 155 22.50 3.50 8.04
C ILE A 155 21.22 2.75 7.65
N PRO A 156 20.38 2.36 8.62
CA PRO A 156 19.13 1.69 8.32
C PRO A 156 18.26 2.56 7.42
N ILE A 157 17.69 1.94 6.40
CA ILE A 157 16.75 2.60 5.50
C ILE A 157 15.53 2.99 6.35
N GLN A 158 15.28 4.29 6.50
CA GLN A 158 14.01 4.75 7.06
C GLN A 158 12.91 4.46 6.04
N ARG A 159 12.31 3.31 6.16
CA ARG A 159 11.08 3.00 5.45
C ARG A 159 9.99 3.87 6.08
N THR A 160 9.27 4.61 5.26
CA THR A 160 8.30 5.61 5.73
C THR A 160 6.91 5.04 5.94
N ASN A 161 6.75 3.72 5.87
CA ASN A 161 5.45 3.05 5.95
C ASN A 161 5.45 2.00 7.05
N GLU A 162 4.34 1.91 7.76
CA GLU A 162 4.05 0.94 8.80
C GLU A 162 4.13 -0.52 8.33
N PHE A 163 4.16 -0.75 7.01
CA PHE A 163 4.49 -2.05 6.40
C PHE A 163 5.89 -2.57 6.73
N ASP A 164 6.78 -1.74 7.28
CA ASP A 164 8.09 -2.21 7.74
C ASP A 164 8.00 -3.20 8.90
N GLU A 165 6.87 -3.24 9.57
CA GLU A 165 6.58 -4.20 10.62
C GLU A 165 6.04 -5.52 10.08
N LEU A 166 5.63 -5.57 8.80
CA LEU A 166 5.17 -6.79 8.16
C LEU A 166 6.37 -7.68 7.82
N LYS A 167 6.52 -8.79 8.52
CA LYS A 167 7.55 -9.80 8.24
C LYS A 167 7.15 -10.63 7.03
N ASN A 168 8.15 -11.09 6.28
CA ASN A 168 7.98 -12.00 5.14
C ASN A 168 7.08 -11.45 4.01
N LEU A 169 6.87 -10.14 3.95
CA LEU A 169 6.29 -9.53 2.78
C LEU A 169 7.35 -9.44 1.68
N ASP A 170 6.98 -9.87 0.50
CA ASP A 170 7.79 -9.65 -0.68
C ASP A 170 7.96 -8.12 -0.89
N ASP A 171 9.16 -7.68 -1.29
CA ASP A 171 9.47 -6.26 -1.57
C ASP A 171 8.49 -5.61 -2.56
N THR A 172 7.75 -6.42 -3.31
CA THR A 172 6.69 -5.99 -4.22
C THR A 172 5.46 -5.43 -3.53
N ILE A 173 5.23 -5.72 -2.23
CA ILE A 173 4.09 -5.21 -1.45
C ILE A 173 4.38 -3.83 -0.86
N LEU A 174 5.65 -3.50 -0.68
CA LEU A 174 6.04 -2.20 -0.16
C LEU A 174 5.56 -1.11 -1.11
N PRO A 175 4.83 -0.10 -0.62
CA PRO A 175 4.38 0.98 -1.47
C PRO A 175 5.59 1.59 -2.17
N ASN A 176 5.43 1.90 -3.45
CA ASN A 176 6.44 2.55 -4.26
C ASN A 176 6.86 3.85 -3.59
N THR A 177 7.90 3.79 -2.76
CA THR A 177 8.67 4.98 -2.49
C THR A 177 9.13 5.48 -3.84
N PHE A 178 8.90 6.77 -4.12
CA PHE A 178 9.35 7.38 -5.36
C PHE A 178 10.84 7.07 -5.55
N GLN A 179 11.15 6.13 -6.44
CA GLN A 179 12.51 5.85 -6.87
C GLN A 179 12.70 6.50 -8.25
N PRO A 180 13.37 7.64 -8.34
CA PRO A 180 13.72 8.21 -9.63
C PRO A 180 14.55 7.19 -10.39
N TYR A 181 14.14 6.89 -11.61
CA TYR A 181 14.86 5.96 -12.48
C TYR A 181 16.29 6.44 -12.69
N GLY A 182 17.28 5.64 -12.34
CA GLY A 182 18.70 5.96 -12.52
C GLY A 182 19.43 6.53 -11.28
N PHE A 183 18.74 6.77 -10.16
CA PHE A 183 19.40 7.20 -8.92
C PHE A 183 19.67 6.00 -8.00
N ILE A 184 20.94 5.79 -7.67
CA ILE A 184 21.42 4.69 -6.83
C ILE A 184 21.62 5.14 -5.37
N GLY A 185 21.69 6.46 -5.13
CA GLY A 185 21.99 7.04 -3.83
C GLY A 185 20.79 7.15 -2.89
N GLY A 186 20.97 7.88 -1.81
CA GLY A 186 20.01 8.04 -0.73
C GLY A 186 18.63 8.59 -1.12
N TRP A 187 18.50 9.18 -2.31
CA TRP A 187 17.23 9.65 -2.82
C TRP A 187 16.18 8.54 -2.91
N GLY A 188 16.57 7.36 -3.41
CA GLY A 188 15.71 6.17 -3.46
C GLY A 188 15.33 5.62 -2.08
N GLN A 189 15.99 6.11 -1.02
CA GLN A 189 15.78 5.69 0.37
C GLN A 189 15.13 6.79 1.23
N GLY A 190 14.34 7.68 0.61
CA GLY A 190 13.62 8.76 1.28
C GLY A 190 14.18 10.15 1.05
N GLY A 191 15.44 10.30 0.63
CA GLY A 191 16.03 11.55 0.12
C GLY A 191 15.98 12.79 0.99
N ARG A 192 15.68 12.68 2.29
CA ARG A 192 15.51 13.86 3.17
C ARG A 192 16.79 14.66 3.35
N VAL A 193 17.93 13.99 3.51
CA VAL A 193 19.24 14.63 3.66
C VAL A 193 19.65 15.29 2.35
N GLU A 194 19.49 14.59 1.24
CA GLU A 194 19.77 15.07 -0.10
C GLU A 194 18.91 16.29 -0.45
N ALA A 195 17.62 16.22 -0.18
CA ALA A 195 16.69 17.33 -0.37
C ALA A 195 17.08 18.52 0.52
N GLY A 196 17.46 18.29 1.77
CA GLY A 196 17.94 19.32 2.69
C GLY A 196 19.22 20.02 2.21
N LEU A 197 20.19 19.26 1.69
CA LEU A 197 21.42 19.81 1.13
C LEU A 197 21.16 20.65 -0.12
N LEU A 198 20.35 20.16 -1.06
CA LEU A 198 20.00 20.88 -2.28
C LEU A 198 19.20 22.15 -1.98
N MET A 199 18.26 22.08 -1.03
CA MET A 199 17.48 23.22 -0.58
C MET A 199 18.36 24.24 0.14
N GLY A 200 19.26 23.82 1.04
CA GLY A 200 20.21 24.69 1.70
C GLY A 200 21.13 25.39 0.70
N ALA A 201 21.63 24.69 -0.32
CA ALA A 201 22.38 25.27 -1.41
C ALA A 201 21.59 26.40 -2.13
N THR A 202 20.31 26.14 -2.39
CA THR A 202 19.42 27.13 -3.03
C THR A 202 19.22 28.35 -2.15
N ILE A 203 18.98 28.16 -0.86
CA ILE A 203 18.79 29.25 0.12
C ILE A 203 20.06 30.11 0.19
N PHE A 204 21.23 29.49 0.40
CA PHE A 204 22.51 30.22 0.45
C PHE A 204 22.81 30.95 -0.85
N GLY A 205 22.52 30.33 -2.01
CA GLY A 205 22.70 30.97 -3.31
C GLY A 205 21.80 32.19 -3.51
N LEU A 206 20.53 32.10 -3.14
CA LEU A 206 19.58 33.22 -3.21
C LEU A 206 20.01 34.39 -2.29
N HIS A 207 20.43 34.09 -1.05
CA HIS A 207 20.96 35.08 -0.13
C HIS A 207 22.22 35.75 -0.70
N ALA A 208 23.16 34.97 -1.20
CA ALA A 208 24.38 35.50 -1.84
C ALA A 208 24.04 36.47 -2.98
N ILE A 209 23.13 36.05 -3.88
CA ILE A 209 22.71 36.94 -4.99
C ILE A 209 22.09 38.23 -4.47
N GLY A 210 21.16 38.13 -3.50
CA GLY A 210 20.54 39.33 -2.91
C GLY A 210 21.55 40.28 -2.28
N LEU A 211 22.51 39.74 -1.51
CA LEU A 211 23.52 40.55 -0.81
C LEU A 211 24.60 41.15 -1.73
N THR A 212 24.90 40.57 -2.90
CA THR A 212 25.83 41.16 -3.86
C THR A 212 25.34 42.48 -4.47
N TRP A 213 24.03 42.72 -4.39
CA TRP A 213 23.40 43.93 -4.92
C TRP A 213 23.25 45.02 -3.85
N ALA A 214 23.63 44.75 -2.61
CA ALA A 214 23.50 45.66 -1.50
C ALA A 214 24.78 46.46 -1.30
N ALA A 215 24.69 47.79 -1.35
CA ALA A 215 25.81 48.68 -1.08
C ALA A 215 26.09 48.84 0.42
N ASP A 216 25.04 48.70 1.23
CA ASP A 216 25.11 48.84 2.68
C ASP A 216 24.10 47.89 3.38
N LYS A 217 24.07 47.91 4.71
CA LYS A 217 23.22 47.03 5.52
C LYS A 217 21.74 47.31 5.40
N GLU A 218 21.38 48.59 5.29
CA GLU A 218 19.97 48.97 5.16
C GLU A 218 19.40 48.45 3.84
N GLN A 219 20.19 48.60 2.78
CA GLN A 219 19.87 48.08 1.47
C GLN A 219 19.83 46.53 1.48
N ALA A 220 20.77 45.88 2.17
CA ALA A 220 20.75 44.42 2.34
C ALA A 220 19.47 43.95 3.03
N GLY A 221 19.08 44.58 4.14
CA GLY A 221 17.83 44.30 4.85
C GLY A 221 16.61 44.52 3.95
N PHE A 222 16.55 45.61 3.22
CA PHE A 222 15.47 45.88 2.27
C PHE A 222 15.35 44.83 1.16
N ILE A 223 16.49 44.44 0.58
CA ILE A 223 16.51 43.38 -0.46
C ILE A 223 15.99 42.04 0.11
N LEU A 224 16.47 41.64 1.28
CA LEU A 224 16.04 40.38 1.92
C LEU A 224 14.54 40.38 2.25
N VAL A 225 14.00 41.50 2.78
CA VAL A 225 12.55 41.64 3.01
C VAL A 225 11.78 41.58 1.68
N SER A 226 12.26 42.25 0.65
CA SER A 226 11.61 42.21 -0.68
C SER A 226 11.60 40.81 -1.26
N MET A 227 12.68 40.05 -1.11
CA MET A 227 12.74 38.64 -1.49
C MET A 227 11.78 37.78 -0.65
N ALA A 228 11.71 38.02 0.67
CA ALA A 228 10.74 37.32 1.53
C ALA A 228 9.29 37.58 1.08
N MET A 229 8.97 38.83 0.71
CA MET A 229 7.64 39.19 0.20
C MET A 229 7.33 38.48 -1.12
N LEU A 230 8.28 38.41 -2.05
CA LEU A 230 8.12 37.68 -3.30
C LEU A 230 7.88 36.18 -3.03
N TRP A 231 8.69 35.58 -2.17
CA TRP A 231 8.50 34.19 -1.78
C TRP A 231 7.17 33.94 -1.04
N THR A 232 6.68 34.93 -0.27
CA THR A 232 5.36 34.84 0.36
C THR A 232 4.23 34.72 -0.67
N LEU A 233 4.31 35.45 -1.78
CA LEU A 233 3.34 35.31 -2.87
C LEU A 233 3.36 33.89 -3.47
N LEU A 234 4.55 33.35 -3.74
CA LEU A 234 4.70 31.98 -4.25
C LEU A 234 4.24 30.94 -3.24
N ALA A 235 4.59 31.11 -1.96
CA ALA A 235 4.16 30.22 -0.88
C ALA A 235 2.64 30.27 -0.68
N SER A 236 2.00 31.42 -0.81
CA SER A 236 0.55 31.57 -0.73
C SER A 236 -0.15 30.85 -1.87
N TRP A 237 0.39 30.93 -3.08
CA TRP A 237 -0.11 30.17 -4.21
C TRP A 237 0.02 28.65 -3.99
N GLN A 238 1.15 28.19 -3.45
CA GLN A 238 1.36 26.79 -3.12
C GLN A 238 0.46 26.32 -1.98
N LEU A 239 0.21 27.17 -0.97
CA LEU A 239 -0.75 26.89 0.10
C LEU A 239 -2.16 26.69 -0.47
N GLN A 240 -2.59 27.58 -1.38
CA GLN A 240 -3.89 27.44 -2.04
C GLN A 240 -4.00 26.10 -2.78
N ARG A 241 -2.94 25.65 -3.45
CA ARG A 241 -2.91 24.32 -4.09
C ARG A 241 -3.01 23.19 -3.08
N ALA A 242 -2.34 23.31 -1.92
CA ALA A 242 -2.45 22.32 -0.86
C ALA A 242 -3.88 22.24 -0.28
N LEU A 243 -4.52 23.37 -0.05
CA LEU A 243 -5.92 23.42 0.42
C LEU A 243 -6.91 22.82 -0.60
N LEU A 244 -6.69 23.07 -1.90
CA LEU A 244 -7.50 22.46 -2.94
C LEU A 244 -7.26 20.94 -3.03
N ALA A 245 -6.02 20.48 -2.82
CA ALA A 245 -5.71 19.06 -2.76
C ALA A 245 -6.34 18.37 -1.54
N ASP A 246 -6.42 19.07 -0.39
CA ASP A 246 -7.10 18.59 0.81
C ASP A 246 -8.59 18.38 0.57
N ASN A 247 -9.27 19.37 -0.01
CA ASN A 247 -10.68 19.23 -0.38
C ASN A 247 -10.90 18.08 -1.38
N ALA A 248 -10.02 17.92 -2.38
CA ALA A 248 -10.11 16.83 -3.35
C ALA A 248 -9.86 15.46 -2.70
N LEU A 249 -9.02 15.39 -1.70
CA LEU A 249 -8.80 14.18 -0.90
C LEU A 249 -10.06 13.81 -0.11
N GLU A 250 -10.70 14.78 0.53
CA GLU A 250 -11.93 14.55 1.30
C GLU A 250 -13.05 13.99 0.42
N VAL A 251 -13.24 14.56 -0.77
CA VAL A 251 -14.22 14.05 -1.76
C VAL A 251 -13.87 12.62 -2.17
N ALA A 252 -12.60 12.36 -2.52
CA ALA A 252 -12.16 11.03 -2.93
C ALA A 252 -12.29 10.00 -1.79
N ARG A 253 -12.11 10.42 -0.52
CA ARG A 253 -12.32 9.58 0.65
C ARG A 253 -13.77 9.16 0.81
N MET A 254 -14.70 10.12 0.69
CA MET A 254 -16.14 9.84 0.73
C MET A 254 -16.57 8.90 -0.40
N GLU A 255 -16.09 9.13 -1.62
CA GLU A 255 -16.37 8.27 -2.78
C GLU A 255 -15.83 6.84 -2.62
N ALA A 256 -14.66 6.69 -1.98
CA ALA A 256 -14.09 5.38 -1.66
C ALA A 256 -14.77 4.72 -0.44
N GLY A 257 -15.57 5.47 0.32
CA GLY A 257 -16.23 5.02 1.56
C GLY A 257 -15.23 4.68 2.65
N ILE A 258 -14.13 5.42 2.78
CA ILE A 258 -13.10 5.26 3.80
C ILE A 258 -13.42 6.19 4.97
N GLU A 259 -13.45 5.68 6.20
CA GLU A 259 -13.68 6.49 7.40
C GLU A 259 -12.50 7.44 7.68
N ALA A 260 -12.76 8.51 8.45
CA ALA A 260 -11.80 9.60 8.65
C ALA A 260 -10.50 9.14 9.32
N ASP A 261 -10.61 8.20 10.28
CA ASP A 261 -9.52 7.77 11.15
C ASP A 261 -8.85 6.47 10.68
N VAL A 262 -9.19 6.01 9.46
CA VAL A 262 -8.70 4.75 8.91
C VAL A 262 -7.60 5.01 7.89
N GLU A 263 -6.42 4.50 8.12
CA GLU A 263 -5.32 4.48 7.16
C GLU A 263 -5.36 3.19 6.34
N VAL A 264 -5.49 3.32 5.00
CA VAL A 264 -5.41 2.20 4.08
C VAL A 264 -3.95 1.93 3.77
N THR A 265 -3.42 0.88 4.35
CA THR A 265 -2.01 0.56 4.24
C THR A 265 -1.69 -0.41 3.10
N TYR A 266 -2.65 -1.27 2.76
CA TYR A 266 -2.54 -2.25 1.67
C TYR A 266 -3.80 -2.23 0.80
N SER A 267 -3.65 -2.43 -0.51
CA SER A 267 -4.75 -2.65 -1.45
C SER A 267 -4.28 -3.55 -2.59
N ASP A 268 -5.07 -4.56 -2.95
CA ASP A 268 -4.80 -5.50 -4.06
C ASP A 268 -4.73 -4.80 -5.44
N ASP A 269 -5.16 -3.54 -5.50
CA ASP A 269 -5.16 -2.71 -6.69
C ASP A 269 -3.76 -2.26 -7.16
N GLU A 270 -2.76 -2.37 -6.30
CA GLU A 270 -1.38 -2.09 -6.70
C GLU A 270 -0.86 -3.23 -7.59
N SER A 271 -0.42 -2.90 -8.80
CA SER A 271 0.15 -3.88 -9.75
C SER A 271 1.33 -4.69 -9.19
N LYS A 272 1.80 -4.32 -8.01
CA LYS A 272 2.88 -4.92 -7.23
C LYS A 272 2.42 -5.44 -5.86
N ALA A 273 1.11 -5.46 -5.57
CA ALA A 273 0.61 -6.03 -4.34
C ALA A 273 0.99 -7.51 -4.27
N GLY A 274 1.82 -7.87 -3.29
CA GLY A 274 2.34 -9.21 -3.14
C GLY A 274 1.30 -10.19 -2.61
N LEU A 275 1.52 -11.44 -2.90
CA LEU A 275 0.75 -12.54 -2.37
C LEU A 275 1.21 -12.82 -0.94
N LEU A 276 0.31 -12.73 0.05
CA LEU A 276 0.60 -13.19 1.40
C LEU A 276 0.65 -14.73 1.39
N VAL A 277 1.68 -15.31 1.98
CA VAL A 277 1.89 -16.75 2.01
C VAL A 277 2.32 -17.19 3.40
N ASP A 278 1.62 -18.16 3.95
CA ASP A 278 2.05 -18.89 5.13
C ASP A 278 2.59 -20.27 4.73
N GLY A 279 3.90 -20.44 4.84
CA GLY A 279 4.58 -21.68 4.47
C GLY A 279 4.23 -22.87 5.38
N PHE A 280 3.78 -22.62 6.61
CA PHE A 280 3.43 -23.66 7.55
C PHE A 280 2.13 -24.40 7.16
N THR A 281 1.07 -23.64 6.87
CA THR A 281 -0.24 -24.18 6.48
C THR A 281 -0.40 -24.35 4.97
N GLY A 282 0.47 -23.72 4.16
CA GLY A 282 0.32 -23.61 2.71
C GLY A 282 -0.75 -22.61 2.28
N LEU A 283 -1.30 -21.84 3.22
CA LEU A 283 -2.32 -20.83 2.91
C LEU A 283 -1.70 -19.65 2.18
N ARG A 284 -2.43 -19.15 1.16
CA ARG A 284 -2.03 -17.96 0.41
C ARG A 284 -3.24 -17.14 0.00
N GLY A 285 -3.04 -15.83 -0.11
CA GLY A 285 -4.12 -14.95 -0.53
C GLY A 285 -3.71 -13.49 -0.65
N ARG A 286 -4.60 -12.70 -1.24
CA ARG A 286 -4.50 -11.25 -1.32
C ARG A 286 -5.79 -10.69 -0.76
N PRO A 287 -5.79 -10.05 0.42
CA PRO A 287 -6.94 -9.31 0.90
C PRO A 287 -7.20 -8.11 0.00
N ASP A 288 -8.44 -7.69 -0.15
CA ASP A 288 -8.76 -6.48 -0.92
C ASP A 288 -8.08 -5.24 -0.31
N GLN A 289 -8.07 -5.15 1.02
CA GLN A 289 -7.41 -4.08 1.76
C GLN A 289 -6.90 -4.58 3.12
N ILE A 290 -5.84 -3.93 3.63
CA ILE A 290 -5.46 -3.97 5.03
C ILE A 290 -5.46 -2.53 5.52
N VAL A 291 -6.18 -2.25 6.58
CA VAL A 291 -6.29 -0.93 7.21
C VAL A 291 -5.67 -0.97 8.60
N ILE A 292 -5.17 0.17 9.06
CA ILE A 292 -4.66 0.31 10.42
C ILE A 292 -5.72 1.04 11.23
N VAL A 293 -6.10 0.40 12.32
CA VAL A 293 -7.04 0.95 13.31
C VAL A 293 -6.39 0.77 14.68
N ASP A 294 -6.12 1.86 15.37
CA ASP A 294 -5.45 1.87 16.69
C ASP A 294 -4.10 1.09 16.71
N GLY A 295 -3.36 1.13 15.58
CA GLY A 295 -2.09 0.43 15.44
C GLY A 295 -2.21 -1.05 15.07
N GLU A 296 -3.41 -1.59 14.91
CA GLU A 296 -3.65 -2.99 14.54
C GLU A 296 -3.95 -3.14 13.04
N PHE A 297 -3.42 -4.18 12.42
CA PHE A 297 -3.64 -4.49 11.01
C PHE A 297 -4.95 -5.26 10.81
N ILE A 298 -5.95 -4.61 10.26
CA ILE A 298 -7.29 -5.16 10.07
C ILE A 298 -7.51 -5.49 8.59
N PRO A 299 -7.62 -6.78 8.20
CA PRO A 299 -7.97 -7.12 6.83
C PRO A 299 -9.44 -6.82 6.55
N VAL A 300 -9.69 -6.22 5.40
CA VAL A 300 -11.02 -5.89 4.89
C VAL A 300 -11.24 -6.60 3.58
N GLU A 301 -12.33 -7.34 3.50
CA GLU A 301 -12.77 -8.03 2.28
C GLU A 301 -14.06 -7.41 1.78
N GLN A 302 -14.06 -6.94 0.55
CA GLN A 302 -15.19 -6.29 -0.11
C GLN A 302 -16.03 -7.29 -0.90
N LYS A 303 -17.32 -7.32 -0.65
CA LYS A 303 -18.28 -8.13 -1.40
C LYS A 303 -19.27 -7.27 -2.19
N THR A 304 -19.35 -7.51 -3.50
CA THR A 304 -20.10 -6.70 -4.46
C THR A 304 -21.48 -7.27 -4.81
N GLY A 305 -21.93 -8.28 -4.13
CA GLY A 305 -23.20 -8.92 -4.41
C GLY A 305 -24.39 -8.33 -3.65
N LYS A 306 -25.48 -9.09 -3.61
CA LYS A 306 -26.66 -8.79 -2.80
C LYS A 306 -26.27 -8.76 -1.31
N ILE A 307 -26.70 -7.73 -0.60
CA ILE A 307 -26.42 -7.56 0.82
C ILE A 307 -27.20 -8.61 1.63
N PRO A 308 -26.52 -9.53 2.33
CA PRO A 308 -27.18 -10.50 3.17
C PRO A 308 -27.52 -9.92 4.54
N LYS A 309 -28.53 -10.48 5.23
CA LYS A 309 -28.85 -10.12 6.62
C LYS A 309 -27.73 -10.48 7.62
N SER A 310 -26.94 -11.49 7.31
CA SER A 310 -25.77 -11.93 8.07
C SER A 310 -24.70 -12.45 7.11
N PRO A 311 -23.41 -12.35 7.46
CA PRO A 311 -22.32 -12.80 6.59
C PRO A 311 -22.45 -14.26 6.17
N HIS A 312 -22.27 -14.53 4.89
CA HIS A 312 -22.25 -15.91 4.39
C HIS A 312 -21.04 -16.66 4.93
N LYS A 313 -21.24 -17.96 5.28
CA LYS A 313 -20.14 -18.82 5.77
C LYS A 313 -18.94 -18.83 4.82
N SER A 314 -19.17 -18.81 3.51
CA SER A 314 -18.11 -18.77 2.50
C SER A 314 -17.26 -17.49 2.59
N HIS A 315 -17.90 -16.32 2.68
CA HIS A 315 -17.21 -15.04 2.82
C HIS A 315 -16.46 -14.94 4.15
N LYS A 316 -17.10 -15.43 5.25
CA LYS A 316 -16.44 -15.52 6.54
C LYS A 316 -15.15 -16.34 6.46
N MET A 317 -15.19 -17.50 5.78
CA MET A 317 -14.02 -18.38 5.67
C MET A 317 -12.86 -17.71 4.90
N GLN A 318 -13.16 -16.93 3.86
CA GLN A 318 -12.16 -16.17 3.14
C GLN A 318 -11.53 -15.09 4.03
N LEU A 319 -12.32 -14.35 4.80
CA LEU A 319 -11.80 -13.36 5.73
C LEU A 319 -10.94 -13.98 6.84
N LEU A 320 -11.32 -15.16 7.35
CA LEU A 320 -10.52 -15.91 8.33
C LEU A 320 -9.15 -16.29 7.75
N ALA A 321 -9.08 -16.62 6.46
CA ALA A 321 -7.82 -16.84 5.77
C ALA A 321 -6.93 -15.59 5.79
N TYR A 322 -7.49 -14.43 5.53
CA TYR A 322 -6.73 -13.17 5.58
C TYR A 322 -6.29 -12.77 6.99
N LEU A 323 -7.12 -13.02 8.00
CA LEU A 323 -6.75 -12.82 9.40
C LEU A 323 -5.52 -13.66 9.79
N HIS A 324 -5.51 -14.93 9.39
CA HIS A 324 -4.37 -15.81 9.61
C HIS A 324 -3.13 -15.33 8.83
N LEU A 325 -3.28 -14.96 7.57
CA LEU A 325 -2.19 -14.48 6.74
C LEU A 325 -1.58 -13.18 7.30
N VAL A 326 -2.39 -12.26 7.80
CA VAL A 326 -1.91 -11.06 8.47
C VAL A 326 -1.16 -11.44 9.77
N GLU A 327 -1.72 -12.30 10.62
CA GLU A 327 -1.05 -12.77 11.84
C GLU A 327 0.30 -13.43 11.53
N SER A 328 0.35 -14.35 10.56
CA SER A 328 1.58 -15.08 10.21
C SER A 328 2.64 -14.19 9.57
N THR A 329 2.24 -13.13 8.87
CA THR A 329 3.14 -12.24 8.16
C THR A 329 3.68 -11.13 9.06
N THR A 330 2.85 -10.64 10.00
CA THR A 330 3.20 -9.50 10.88
C THR A 330 3.69 -9.90 12.25
N ASP A 331 3.54 -11.17 12.67
CA ASP A 331 3.65 -11.64 14.05
C ASP A 331 2.71 -10.92 15.04
N ARG A 332 1.70 -10.20 14.52
CA ARG A 332 0.68 -9.52 15.34
C ARG A 332 -0.67 -10.18 15.10
N LYS A 333 -1.37 -10.51 16.17
CA LYS A 333 -2.71 -11.12 16.10
C LYS A 333 -3.74 -10.02 15.88
N PRO A 334 -4.34 -9.89 14.68
CA PRO A 334 -5.44 -8.94 14.48
C PRO A 334 -6.60 -9.29 15.43
N PRO A 335 -7.25 -8.31 16.05
CA PRO A 335 -8.39 -8.60 16.93
C PRO A 335 -9.61 -9.09 16.14
N TYR A 336 -9.81 -8.56 14.96
CA TYR A 336 -10.92 -8.89 14.05
C TYR A 336 -10.55 -8.57 12.60
N GLY A 337 -11.40 -9.00 11.67
CA GLY A 337 -11.41 -8.54 10.28
C GLY A 337 -12.78 -8.05 9.88
N VAL A 338 -12.91 -7.38 8.75
CA VAL A 338 -14.14 -6.75 8.29
C VAL A 338 -14.61 -7.31 6.96
N LEU A 339 -15.85 -7.78 6.90
CA LEU A 339 -16.57 -8.04 5.65
C LEU A 339 -17.41 -6.82 5.32
N ARG A 340 -17.17 -6.25 4.15
CA ARG A 340 -17.87 -5.07 3.67
C ARG A 340 -18.80 -5.45 2.51
N TYR A 341 -20.10 -5.21 2.66
CA TYR A 341 -21.11 -5.40 1.63
C TYR A 341 -21.63 -4.05 1.15
N GLY A 342 -21.31 -3.69 -0.07
CA GLY A 342 -21.59 -2.33 -0.58
C GLY A 342 -20.76 -1.26 0.12
N SER A 343 -21.32 -0.07 0.32
CA SER A 343 -20.65 1.08 0.95
C SER A 343 -20.81 1.13 2.47
N GLU A 344 -21.93 0.66 3.02
CA GLU A 344 -22.34 0.96 4.40
C GLU A 344 -22.46 -0.26 5.31
N ASN A 345 -22.52 -1.47 4.75
CA ASN A 345 -22.77 -2.66 5.56
C ASN A 345 -21.45 -3.35 5.93
N LEU A 346 -20.98 -3.06 7.14
CA LEU A 346 -19.78 -3.63 7.73
C LEU A 346 -20.14 -4.71 8.74
N HIS A 347 -19.44 -5.85 8.66
CA HIS A 347 -19.55 -6.94 9.63
C HIS A 347 -18.17 -7.30 10.13
N SER A 348 -17.92 -7.11 11.41
CA SER A 348 -16.70 -7.57 12.06
C SER A 348 -16.76 -9.07 12.35
N ILE A 349 -15.64 -9.75 12.15
CA ILE A 349 -15.45 -11.17 12.46
C ILE A 349 -14.24 -11.28 13.37
N ASP A 350 -14.45 -11.73 14.60
CA ASP A 350 -13.40 -11.86 15.59
C ASP A 350 -12.37 -12.93 15.19
N TRP A 351 -11.09 -12.66 15.47
CA TRP A 351 -10.02 -13.63 15.30
C TRP A 351 -9.75 -14.36 16.62
N ASN A 352 -10.58 -15.36 16.92
CA ASN A 352 -10.51 -16.16 18.11
C ASN A 352 -10.16 -17.63 17.79
N ASP A 353 -9.89 -18.43 18.83
CA ASP A 353 -9.43 -19.82 18.68
C ASP A 353 -10.47 -20.72 17.98
N SER A 354 -11.76 -20.49 18.17
CA SER A 354 -12.83 -21.22 17.47
C SER A 354 -12.80 -20.96 15.96
N ASN A 355 -12.61 -19.71 15.55
CA ASN A 355 -12.50 -19.32 14.16
C ASN A 355 -11.19 -19.84 13.54
N LYS A 356 -10.09 -19.79 14.30
CA LYS A 356 -8.79 -20.34 13.90
C LYS A 356 -8.86 -21.87 13.68
N HIS A 357 -9.49 -22.58 14.61
CA HIS A 357 -9.72 -24.02 14.47
C HIS A 357 -10.58 -24.36 13.25
N SER A 358 -11.64 -23.59 13.01
CA SER A 358 -12.51 -23.75 11.83
C SER A 358 -11.77 -23.55 10.52
N LEU A 359 -10.88 -22.56 10.47
CA LEU A 359 -10.02 -22.30 9.31
C LEU A 359 -9.05 -23.46 9.06
N PHE A 360 -8.31 -23.89 10.08
CA PHE A 360 -7.32 -24.96 9.93
C PHE A 360 -7.97 -26.29 9.54
N SER A 361 -9.12 -26.61 10.11
CA SER A 361 -9.89 -27.78 9.70
C SER A 361 -10.30 -27.73 8.22
N ALA A 362 -10.68 -26.54 7.73
CA ALA A 362 -11.03 -26.37 6.33
C ALA A 362 -9.81 -26.45 5.39
N ILE A 363 -8.64 -25.95 5.80
CA ILE A 363 -7.39 -26.07 5.04
C ILE A 363 -7.00 -27.55 4.90
N LYS A 364 -6.96 -28.27 6.03
CA LYS A 364 -6.63 -29.71 6.06
C LYS A 364 -7.57 -30.53 5.17
N GLU A 365 -8.85 -30.27 5.24
CA GLU A 365 -9.85 -30.96 4.40
C GLU A 365 -9.65 -30.65 2.91
N ILE A 366 -9.37 -29.39 2.56
CA ILE A 366 -9.07 -29.04 1.17
C ILE A 366 -7.81 -29.76 0.68
N GLN A 367 -6.73 -29.78 1.49
CA GLN A 367 -5.50 -30.49 1.16
C GLN A 367 -5.71 -31.99 1.00
N ARG A 368 -6.50 -32.62 1.88
CA ARG A 368 -6.92 -33.99 1.74
C ARG A 368 -7.65 -34.24 0.42
N LEU A 369 -8.65 -33.40 0.12
CA LEU A 369 -9.42 -33.49 -1.13
C LEU A 369 -8.58 -33.24 -2.39
N MET A 370 -7.48 -32.49 -2.30
CA MET A 370 -6.53 -32.31 -3.39
C MET A 370 -5.77 -33.61 -3.74
N THR A 371 -5.55 -34.45 -2.73
CA THR A 371 -4.74 -35.67 -2.86
C THR A 371 -5.64 -36.89 -3.08
N GLU A 372 -6.67 -37.03 -2.28
CA GLU A 372 -7.53 -38.22 -2.29
C GLU A 372 -8.80 -38.09 -3.16
N GLY A 373 -9.16 -36.83 -3.50
CA GLY A 373 -10.42 -36.56 -4.18
C GLY A 373 -11.65 -36.75 -3.31
N GLY A 374 -12.79 -37.08 -3.91
CA GLY A 374 -14.02 -37.38 -3.19
C GLY A 374 -14.80 -36.16 -2.72
N ALA A 375 -14.64 -35.02 -3.35
CA ALA A 375 -15.42 -33.84 -3.01
C ALA A 375 -16.91 -34.01 -3.36
N GLU A 376 -17.75 -33.89 -2.36
CA GLU A 376 -19.20 -34.04 -2.49
C GLU A 376 -19.94 -32.73 -2.16
N ARG A 377 -21.22 -32.66 -2.57
CA ARG A 377 -22.09 -31.54 -2.22
C ARG A 377 -22.47 -31.63 -0.73
N ASN A 378 -22.23 -30.55 0.00
CA ASN A 378 -22.47 -30.47 1.46
C ASN A 378 -23.81 -29.81 1.86
N HIS A 379 -24.78 -29.74 0.95
CA HIS A 379 -26.07 -29.08 1.20
C HIS A 379 -27.18 -29.65 0.34
N ASN A 380 -28.44 -29.48 0.80
CA ASN A 380 -29.66 -29.84 0.08
C ASN A 380 -30.52 -28.63 -0.31
N ARG A 381 -29.88 -27.46 -0.54
CA ARG A 381 -30.56 -26.19 -0.86
C ARG A 381 -30.61 -26.01 -2.37
N LYS A 382 -31.80 -26.10 -3.01
CA LYS A 382 -32.00 -25.86 -4.44
C LYS A 382 -31.49 -24.47 -4.86
N GLY A 383 -31.84 -23.40 -4.13
CA GLY A 383 -31.43 -22.05 -4.44
C GLY A 383 -29.89 -21.83 -4.44
N LYS A 384 -29.13 -22.66 -3.70
CA LYS A 384 -27.67 -22.66 -3.81
C LYS A 384 -27.20 -23.21 -5.16
N CYS A 385 -27.83 -24.25 -5.66
CA CYS A 385 -27.54 -24.82 -6.97
C CYS A 385 -27.98 -23.85 -8.10
N GLU A 386 -29.14 -23.20 -7.96
CA GLU A 386 -29.62 -22.19 -8.91
C GLU A 386 -28.65 -21.04 -9.07
N SER A 387 -28.06 -20.58 -7.95
CA SER A 387 -27.07 -19.50 -7.93
C SER A 387 -25.64 -19.97 -8.21
N CYS A 388 -25.40 -21.26 -8.41
CA CYS A 388 -24.05 -21.78 -8.62
C CYS A 388 -23.56 -21.52 -10.05
N SER A 389 -22.47 -20.79 -10.16
CA SER A 389 -21.85 -20.47 -11.45
C SER A 389 -21.29 -21.67 -12.23
N ARG A 390 -21.16 -22.83 -11.57
CA ARG A 390 -20.67 -24.08 -12.15
C ARG A 390 -21.76 -25.15 -12.28
N ARG A 391 -23.04 -24.77 -12.10
CA ARG A 391 -24.17 -25.69 -12.24
C ARG A 391 -24.15 -26.46 -13.55
N TYR A 392 -23.75 -25.82 -14.64
CA TYR A 392 -23.69 -26.38 -15.99
C TYR A 392 -22.80 -27.63 -16.11
N ALA A 393 -21.84 -27.81 -15.19
CA ALA A 393 -20.88 -28.91 -15.18
C ALA A 393 -21.08 -29.83 -13.95
N CYS A 394 -22.18 -29.70 -13.24
CA CYS A 394 -22.43 -30.41 -11.97
C CYS A 394 -23.48 -31.49 -12.14
N ASP A 395 -23.07 -32.76 -12.17
CA ASP A 395 -23.98 -33.90 -12.29
C ASP A 395 -24.83 -34.11 -11.03
N SER A 396 -24.42 -33.58 -9.89
CA SER A 396 -25.16 -33.64 -8.62
C SER A 396 -25.97 -32.38 -8.35
N SER A 397 -26.31 -31.58 -9.37
CA SER A 397 -27.17 -30.42 -9.22
C SER A 397 -28.58 -30.81 -8.77
N LEU A 398 -29.19 -29.97 -7.91
CA LEU A 398 -30.59 -30.16 -7.46
C LEU A 398 -31.60 -29.48 -8.40
N VAL A 399 -31.13 -28.84 -9.46
CA VAL A 399 -31.94 -28.08 -10.43
C VAL A 399 -31.33 -28.16 -11.82
#